data_2b7f95383e413da1bdaf73e51b6a6809
#
_entry.id   2b7f95383e413da1bdaf73e51b6a6809
#
_cell.length_a   1.000
_cell.length_b   1.000
_cell.length_c   1.000
_cell.angle_alpha   90.00
_cell.angle_beta   90.00
_cell.angle_gamma   90.00
#
_symmetry.space_group_name_H-M   'P 1'
#
loop_
_entity.id
_entity.type
_entity.pdbx_description
1 polymer ?
#
loop_
_entity_poly.entity_id
_entity_poly.type
_entity_poly.pdbx_seq_one_letter_code
_entity_poly.pdbx_strand_id
1 'polypeptide(L)'
;MENAALWFRQFGEPEQVLTLEQTPLAPFISGTLRVRMHYAPVNPSDLIPVTGAYRHRVFPPRIAGYEGVGIVAQADSPEWIGRRVLPLRGEGTWQRWVDCPIQWAVPVPDSVPDELAARGYINPLAAWLMLKKWPVAGKNVLVTAAGSTCAGLLAQWAKRQGATEVYGVYRSAQRLPALLESGIIPLSGDDEHRIAEAAGKVDVVFDAVGGELATLMLDHLNQNAELVSYGLLSGKAFSPRGKNITAQRFHLRDTLAVTPVAEWQGWFISLWELLLQTQQPDAAVYALKEWRQALALFREPGRQRKPLLKL
;
A
#
# COMPACT_ATOMS: atom_id res chain seq x y z
N MET A 1 7.66 -7.09 -30.87
CA MET A 1 8.05 -7.04 -29.44
C MET A 1 7.14 -7.94 -28.64
N GLU A 2 7.65 -8.49 -27.53
CA GLU A 2 6.89 -9.34 -26.62
C GLU A 2 6.70 -8.66 -25.27
N ASN A 3 5.57 -8.92 -24.64
CA ASN A 3 5.26 -8.50 -23.29
C ASN A 3 5.33 -9.72 -22.36
N ALA A 4 6.25 -9.69 -21.41
CA ALA A 4 6.31 -10.67 -20.33
C ALA A 4 5.43 -10.16 -19.18
N ALA A 5 4.50 -10.97 -18.71
CA ALA A 5 3.52 -10.57 -17.70
C ALA A 5 3.15 -11.73 -16.77
N LEU A 6 2.84 -11.41 -15.51
CA LEU A 6 2.31 -12.36 -14.51
C LEU A 6 0.79 -12.37 -14.56
N TRP A 7 0.25 -13.42 -15.16
CA TRP A 7 -1.19 -13.63 -15.34
C TRP A 7 -1.78 -14.52 -14.25
N PHE A 8 -3.02 -14.26 -13.88
CA PHE A 8 -3.90 -15.24 -13.26
C PHE A 8 -5.13 -15.43 -14.13
N ARG A 9 -5.41 -16.71 -14.45
CA ARG A 9 -6.51 -17.09 -15.34
C ARG A 9 -7.71 -17.63 -14.58
N GLN A 10 -7.52 -17.90 -13.29
CA GLN A 10 -8.53 -18.30 -12.32
C GLN A 10 -8.16 -17.74 -10.96
N PHE A 11 -9.10 -17.71 -10.05
CA PHE A 11 -8.85 -17.38 -8.65
C PHE A 11 -8.19 -18.55 -7.91
N GLY A 12 -7.35 -18.24 -6.93
CA GLY A 12 -6.71 -19.23 -6.07
C GLY A 12 -5.52 -18.65 -5.33
N GLU A 13 -4.74 -19.53 -4.72
CA GLU A 13 -3.50 -19.13 -4.06
C GLU A 13 -2.51 -18.55 -5.09
N PRO A 14 -1.97 -17.34 -4.87
CA PRO A 14 -1.14 -16.65 -5.85
C PRO A 14 0.01 -17.49 -6.40
N GLU A 15 0.71 -18.26 -5.56
CA GLU A 15 1.82 -19.12 -5.98
C GLU A 15 1.40 -20.26 -6.92
N GLN A 16 0.13 -20.64 -6.87
CA GLN A 16 -0.42 -21.74 -7.69
C GLN A 16 -1.02 -21.25 -8.99
N VAL A 17 -1.65 -20.05 -8.98
CA VAL A 17 -2.43 -19.57 -10.11
C VAL A 17 -1.75 -18.47 -10.93
N LEU A 18 -0.69 -17.84 -10.38
CA LEU A 18 0.13 -16.90 -11.15
C LEU A 18 1.07 -17.64 -12.10
N THR A 19 1.05 -17.23 -13.36
CA THR A 19 1.92 -17.75 -14.41
C THR A 19 2.63 -16.62 -15.12
N LEU A 20 3.95 -16.77 -15.34
CA LEU A 20 4.69 -15.85 -16.21
C LEU A 20 4.50 -16.26 -17.66
N GLU A 21 3.89 -15.38 -18.42
CA GLU A 21 3.60 -15.60 -19.85
C GLU A 21 4.27 -14.54 -20.71
N GLN A 22 4.67 -14.93 -21.91
CA GLN A 22 5.12 -14.01 -22.95
C GLN A 22 4.06 -13.98 -24.05
N THR A 23 3.58 -12.79 -24.34
CA THR A 23 2.57 -12.57 -25.38
C THR A 23 3.04 -11.49 -26.35
N PRO A 24 2.64 -11.52 -27.63
CA PRO A 24 2.88 -10.41 -28.53
C PRO A 24 2.38 -9.10 -27.92
N LEU A 25 3.21 -8.04 -28.02
CA LEU A 25 2.79 -6.72 -27.57
C LEU A 25 1.65 -6.22 -28.47
N ALA A 26 0.53 -5.85 -27.85
CA ALA A 26 -0.62 -5.32 -28.57
C ALA A 26 -0.26 -4.04 -29.36
N PRO A 27 -0.96 -3.70 -30.45
CA PRO A 27 -0.82 -2.40 -31.11
C PRO A 27 -0.97 -1.24 -30.12
N PHE A 28 -0.27 -0.15 -30.39
CA PHE A 28 -0.39 1.06 -29.56
C PHE A 28 -1.78 1.68 -29.73
N ILE A 29 -2.34 2.15 -28.63
CA ILE A 29 -3.66 2.80 -28.61
C ILE A 29 -3.46 4.29 -28.42
N SER A 30 -3.93 5.09 -29.38
CA SER A 30 -3.92 6.56 -29.29
C SER A 30 -4.65 7.04 -28.03
N GLY A 31 -4.17 8.11 -27.41
CA GLY A 31 -4.68 8.63 -26.13
C GLY A 31 -4.09 7.93 -24.90
N THR A 32 -3.15 6.98 -25.09
CA THR A 32 -2.45 6.32 -23.98
C THR A 32 -0.96 6.67 -23.97
N LEU A 33 -0.31 6.33 -22.87
CA LEU A 33 1.14 6.24 -22.74
C LEU A 33 1.51 4.76 -22.67
N ARG A 34 2.39 4.30 -23.55
CA ARG A 34 3.02 2.99 -23.42
C ARG A 34 4.26 3.11 -22.58
N VAL A 35 4.20 2.53 -21.41
CA VAL A 35 5.25 2.61 -20.38
C VAL A 35 6.03 1.32 -20.35
N ARG A 36 7.36 1.41 -20.50
CA ARG A 36 8.28 0.32 -20.20
C ARG A 36 8.52 0.34 -18.70
N MET A 37 8.00 -0.67 -18.02
CA MET A 37 8.10 -0.79 -16.58
C MET A 37 9.53 -1.08 -16.14
N HIS A 38 9.93 -0.47 -15.02
CA HIS A 38 11.21 -0.74 -14.36
C HIS A 38 11.01 -1.60 -13.11
N TYR A 39 10.14 -1.15 -12.19
CA TYR A 39 9.89 -1.83 -10.93
C TYR A 39 8.43 -1.81 -10.56
N ALA A 40 7.98 -2.89 -9.93
CA ALA A 40 6.70 -2.96 -9.24
C ALA A 40 6.88 -3.67 -7.89
N PRO A 41 6.28 -3.18 -6.78
CA PRO A 41 6.38 -3.83 -5.48
C PRO A 41 5.41 -5.00 -5.36
N VAL A 42 5.62 -5.79 -4.29
CA VAL A 42 4.64 -6.79 -3.84
C VAL A 42 3.92 -6.26 -2.61
N ASN A 43 2.60 -6.06 -2.71
CA ASN A 43 1.72 -5.62 -1.63
C ASN A 43 0.60 -6.63 -1.38
N PRO A 44 -0.05 -6.61 -0.22
CA PRO A 44 -1.28 -7.39 0.00
C PRO A 44 -2.35 -7.09 -1.06
N SER A 45 -2.49 -5.81 -1.46
CA SER A 45 -3.46 -5.35 -2.47
C SER A 45 -3.23 -5.93 -3.86
N ASP A 46 -2.02 -6.36 -4.19
CA ASP A 46 -1.71 -7.01 -5.47
C ASP A 46 -2.15 -8.48 -5.47
N LEU A 47 -2.13 -9.14 -4.31
CA LEU A 47 -2.40 -10.57 -4.15
C LEU A 47 -3.88 -10.87 -3.81
N ILE A 48 -4.52 -10.02 -3.01
CA ILE A 48 -5.93 -10.20 -2.60
C ILE A 48 -6.87 -10.40 -3.80
N PRO A 49 -6.77 -9.65 -4.91
CA PRO A 49 -7.62 -9.89 -6.08
C PRO A 49 -7.40 -11.26 -6.72
N VAL A 50 -6.19 -11.79 -6.66
CA VAL A 50 -5.83 -13.11 -7.21
C VAL A 50 -6.56 -14.22 -6.45
N THR A 51 -6.76 -14.06 -5.13
CA THR A 51 -7.49 -15.05 -4.31
C THR A 51 -9.00 -15.08 -4.58
N GLY A 52 -9.55 -14.09 -5.30
CA GLY A 52 -10.98 -13.97 -5.55
C GLY A 52 -11.75 -13.22 -4.46
N ALA A 53 -11.09 -12.62 -3.48
CA ALA A 53 -11.76 -11.79 -2.48
C ALA A 53 -12.51 -10.59 -3.09
N TYR A 54 -12.10 -10.15 -4.28
CA TYR A 54 -12.75 -9.09 -5.05
C TYR A 54 -13.47 -9.60 -6.31
N ARG A 55 -13.98 -10.85 -6.30
CA ARG A 55 -14.68 -11.47 -7.44
C ARG A 55 -15.90 -10.69 -7.95
N HIS A 56 -16.45 -9.79 -7.15
CA HIS A 56 -17.56 -8.92 -7.56
C HIS A 56 -17.14 -7.81 -8.54
N ARG A 57 -15.83 -7.56 -8.72
CA ARG A 57 -15.29 -6.50 -9.59
C ARG A 57 -14.00 -6.86 -10.34
N VAL A 58 -13.38 -7.99 -10.02
CA VAL A 58 -12.17 -8.50 -10.70
C VAL A 58 -12.53 -9.84 -11.32
N PHE A 59 -12.30 -9.97 -12.62
CA PHE A 59 -12.65 -11.17 -13.40
C PHE A 59 -11.42 -11.65 -14.15
N PRO A 60 -10.92 -12.87 -13.88
CA PRO A 60 -9.87 -13.47 -14.69
C PRO A 60 -10.32 -13.69 -16.16
N PRO A 61 -9.40 -13.68 -17.14
CA PRO A 61 -7.95 -13.55 -16.99
C PRO A 61 -7.52 -12.10 -16.75
N ARG A 62 -6.50 -11.90 -15.87
CA ARG A 62 -5.92 -10.58 -15.55
C ARG A 62 -4.43 -10.68 -15.30
N ILE A 63 -3.73 -9.55 -15.50
CA ILE A 63 -2.34 -9.36 -15.06
C ILE A 63 -2.37 -8.82 -13.63
N ALA A 64 -1.49 -9.35 -12.76
CA ALA A 64 -1.38 -8.92 -11.37
C ALA A 64 -0.65 -7.57 -11.23
N GLY A 65 -0.72 -6.99 -10.02
CA GLY A 65 -0.05 -5.74 -9.67
C GLY A 65 -0.90 -4.48 -9.90
N TYR A 66 -0.70 -3.47 -9.05
CA TYR A 66 -1.50 -2.23 -9.09
C TYR A 66 -0.67 -0.96 -9.02
N GLU A 67 0.62 -1.05 -8.71
CA GLU A 67 1.54 0.10 -8.72
C GLU A 67 2.90 -0.29 -9.27
N GLY A 68 3.66 0.70 -9.66
CA GLY A 68 5.00 0.54 -10.21
C GLY A 68 5.45 1.81 -10.91
N VAL A 69 6.68 1.81 -11.37
CA VAL A 69 7.31 2.92 -12.10
C VAL A 69 7.89 2.42 -13.41
N GLY A 70 7.86 3.27 -14.41
CA GLY A 70 8.49 3.00 -15.70
C GLY A 70 8.76 4.27 -16.49
N ILE A 71 9.30 4.09 -17.68
CA ILE A 71 9.60 5.16 -18.65
C ILE A 71 8.63 5.07 -19.82
N VAL A 72 8.06 6.20 -20.19
CA VAL A 72 7.22 6.31 -21.39
C VAL A 72 8.05 6.06 -22.64
N ALA A 73 7.76 5.00 -23.35
CA ALA A 73 8.43 4.59 -24.58
C ALA A 73 7.68 4.99 -25.84
N GLN A 74 6.34 5.16 -25.75
CA GLN A 74 5.51 5.60 -26.86
C GLN A 74 4.32 6.42 -26.35
N ALA A 75 4.02 7.51 -27.06
CA ALA A 75 2.88 8.40 -26.79
C ALA A 75 2.55 9.15 -28.09
N ASP A 76 1.33 9.70 -28.17
CA ASP A 76 0.96 10.60 -29.29
C ASP A 76 1.71 11.94 -29.20
N SER A 77 1.91 12.45 -27.98
CA SER A 77 2.64 13.69 -27.72
C SER A 77 4.09 13.40 -27.38
N PRO A 78 5.07 13.91 -28.15
CA PRO A 78 6.51 13.67 -27.94
C PRO A 78 7.02 14.09 -26.58
N GLU A 79 6.39 15.07 -25.94
CA GLU A 79 6.79 15.60 -24.63
C GLU A 79 6.75 14.55 -23.51
N TRP A 80 6.00 13.47 -23.70
CA TRP A 80 5.92 12.37 -22.73
C TRP A 80 7.05 11.36 -22.89
N ILE A 81 7.63 11.24 -24.09
CA ILE A 81 8.66 10.24 -24.38
C ILE A 81 9.86 10.44 -23.46
N GLY A 82 10.32 9.36 -22.83
CA GLY A 82 11.44 9.37 -21.91
C GLY A 82 11.10 9.84 -20.49
N ARG A 83 9.91 10.36 -20.23
CA ARG A 83 9.50 10.72 -18.86
C ARG A 83 9.27 9.48 -18.01
N ARG A 84 9.71 9.56 -16.75
CA ARG A 84 9.36 8.56 -15.72
C ARG A 84 7.97 8.82 -15.18
N VAL A 85 7.16 7.75 -15.08
CA VAL A 85 5.78 7.86 -14.62
C VAL A 85 5.40 6.67 -13.74
N LEU A 86 4.42 6.88 -12.86
CA LEU A 86 3.59 5.82 -12.29
C LEU A 86 2.39 5.64 -13.23
N PRO A 87 2.25 4.50 -13.95
CA PRO A 87 1.11 4.25 -14.80
C PRO A 87 -0.06 3.73 -13.96
N LEU A 88 -0.76 4.63 -13.29
CA LEU A 88 -1.85 4.27 -12.37
C LEU A 88 -3.14 3.98 -13.14
N ARG A 89 -3.93 3.05 -12.64
CA ARG A 89 -5.19 2.57 -13.23
C ARG A 89 -5.07 1.98 -14.63
N GLY A 90 -3.83 1.70 -15.09
CA GLY A 90 -3.63 0.80 -16.21
C GLY A 90 -3.98 -0.64 -15.85
N GLU A 91 -3.89 -1.55 -16.80
CA GLU A 91 -3.93 -2.99 -16.56
C GLU A 91 -2.72 -3.39 -15.72
N GLY A 92 -2.82 -4.38 -14.87
CA GLY A 92 -1.88 -4.80 -13.83
C GLY A 92 -0.39 -4.51 -14.12
N THR A 93 0.32 -4.10 -13.13
CA THR A 93 1.68 -3.55 -13.29
C THR A 93 2.80 -4.61 -13.29
N TRP A 94 2.48 -5.89 -13.03
CA TRP A 94 3.48 -6.95 -13.04
C TRP A 94 3.71 -7.48 -14.46
N GLN A 95 4.10 -6.57 -15.34
CA GLN A 95 4.38 -6.82 -16.75
C GLN A 95 5.43 -5.85 -17.28
N ARG A 96 6.09 -6.21 -18.38
CA ARG A 96 7.13 -5.37 -18.98
C ARG A 96 6.59 -4.08 -19.61
N TRP A 97 5.39 -4.12 -20.17
CA TRP A 97 4.76 -3.00 -20.85
C TRP A 97 3.36 -2.74 -20.30
N VAL A 98 3.08 -1.50 -19.97
CA VAL A 98 1.76 -1.05 -19.50
C VAL A 98 1.28 0.09 -20.39
N ASP A 99 0.10 -0.06 -20.95
CA ASP A 99 -0.59 1.05 -21.60
C ASP A 99 -1.49 1.73 -20.57
N CYS A 100 -1.29 3.03 -20.37
CA CYS A 100 -1.99 3.83 -19.37
C CYS A 100 -2.60 5.06 -20.03
N PRO A 101 -3.90 5.36 -19.83
CA PRO A 101 -4.47 6.64 -20.24
C PRO A 101 -3.65 7.80 -19.68
N ILE A 102 -3.39 8.82 -20.48
CA ILE A 102 -2.50 9.95 -20.13
C ILE A 102 -2.90 10.59 -18.80
N GLN A 103 -4.20 10.79 -18.59
CA GLN A 103 -4.73 11.40 -17.36
C GLN A 103 -4.50 10.57 -16.10
N TRP A 104 -4.09 9.32 -16.20
CA TRP A 104 -3.79 8.45 -15.04
C TRP A 104 -2.30 8.27 -14.80
N ALA A 105 -1.45 8.85 -15.62
CA ALA A 105 -0.01 8.80 -15.42
C ALA A 105 0.42 9.91 -14.45
N VAL A 106 1.20 9.55 -13.44
CA VAL A 106 1.78 10.53 -12.50
C VAL A 106 3.26 10.68 -12.81
N PRO A 107 3.73 11.88 -13.20
CA PRO A 107 5.14 12.13 -13.41
C PRO A 107 5.96 11.91 -12.12
N VAL A 108 7.13 11.30 -12.27
CA VAL A 108 8.08 11.06 -11.18
C VAL A 108 9.21 12.08 -11.30
N PRO A 109 9.48 12.91 -10.27
CA PRO A 109 10.59 13.85 -10.27
C PRO A 109 11.96 13.14 -10.38
N ASP A 110 12.95 13.80 -11.01
CA ASP A 110 14.28 13.21 -11.19
C ASP A 110 15.01 12.92 -9.88
N SER A 111 14.69 13.66 -8.82
CA SER A 111 15.22 13.45 -7.48
C SER A 111 14.73 12.17 -6.79
N VAL A 112 13.67 11.55 -7.29
CA VAL A 112 13.06 10.36 -6.68
C VAL A 112 13.64 9.10 -7.32
N PRO A 113 14.37 8.23 -6.58
CA PRO A 113 14.86 6.96 -7.11
C PRO A 113 13.72 6.03 -7.56
N ASP A 114 13.95 5.22 -8.60
CA ASP A 114 12.94 4.31 -9.14
C ASP A 114 12.40 3.31 -8.11
N GLU A 115 13.24 2.78 -7.24
CA GLU A 115 12.83 1.87 -6.19
C GLU A 115 11.89 2.52 -5.15
N LEU A 116 12.07 3.81 -4.90
CA LEU A 116 11.16 4.59 -4.06
C LEU A 116 9.88 4.92 -4.84
N ALA A 117 10.01 5.38 -6.08
CA ALA A 117 8.88 5.74 -6.93
C ALA A 117 7.93 4.55 -7.15
N ALA A 118 8.46 3.34 -7.38
CA ALA A 118 7.66 2.13 -7.54
C ALA A 118 6.70 1.87 -6.37
N ARG A 119 7.01 2.37 -5.18
CA ARG A 119 6.23 2.23 -3.94
C ARG A 119 5.45 3.50 -3.57
N GLY A 120 5.38 4.46 -4.48
CA GLY A 120 4.91 5.82 -4.23
C GLY A 120 3.39 6.00 -4.18
N TYR A 121 2.60 4.99 -4.54
CA TYR A 121 1.17 5.15 -4.72
C TYR A 121 0.32 4.55 -3.59
N ILE A 122 0.22 3.23 -3.49
CA ILE A 122 -0.82 2.59 -2.66
C ILE A 122 -0.68 2.95 -1.18
N ASN A 123 0.47 2.63 -0.58
CA ASN A 123 0.66 2.84 0.85
C ASN A 123 0.85 4.32 1.22
N PRO A 124 1.64 5.12 0.48
CA PRO A 124 1.82 6.52 0.79
C PRO A 124 0.53 7.33 0.65
N LEU A 125 -0.20 7.15 -0.44
CA LEU A 125 -1.43 7.89 -0.66
C LEU A 125 -2.51 7.51 0.37
N ALA A 126 -2.60 6.23 0.73
CA ALA A 126 -3.52 5.78 1.78
C ALA A 126 -3.18 6.40 3.13
N ALA A 127 -1.90 6.37 3.54
CA ALA A 127 -1.45 6.96 4.80
C ALA A 127 -1.69 8.48 4.83
N TRP A 128 -1.35 9.18 3.76
CA TRP A 128 -1.54 10.62 3.65
C TRP A 128 -3.01 11.04 3.71
N LEU A 129 -3.89 10.33 2.98
CA LEU A 129 -5.33 10.61 2.98
C LEU A 129 -5.98 10.29 4.32
N MET A 130 -5.55 9.23 5.00
CA MET A 130 -6.04 8.93 6.35
C MET A 130 -5.70 10.06 7.32
N LEU A 131 -4.47 10.54 7.32
CA LEU A 131 -4.07 11.65 8.21
C LEU A 131 -4.72 12.98 7.83
N LYS A 132 -5.03 13.19 6.55
CA LYS A 132 -5.80 14.36 6.10
C LYS A 132 -7.25 14.31 6.59
N LYS A 133 -7.86 13.12 6.57
CA LYS A 133 -9.26 12.93 6.98
C LYS A 133 -9.43 12.86 8.50
N TRP A 134 -8.45 12.32 9.19
CA TRP A 134 -8.39 12.20 10.66
C TRP A 134 -7.13 12.90 11.19
N PRO A 135 -7.17 14.24 11.38
CA PRO A 135 -6.03 15.00 11.86
C PRO A 135 -5.61 14.56 13.26
N VAL A 136 -4.29 14.46 13.47
CA VAL A 136 -3.68 13.84 14.66
C VAL A 136 -2.87 14.82 15.55
N ALA A 137 -2.79 16.09 15.18
CA ALA A 137 -2.06 17.08 15.97
C ALA A 137 -2.62 17.16 17.41
N GLY A 138 -1.74 17.00 18.40
CA GLY A 138 -2.10 16.99 19.83
C GLY A 138 -2.82 15.73 20.31
N LYS A 139 -2.94 14.69 19.45
CA LYS A 139 -3.64 13.45 19.77
C LYS A 139 -2.67 12.30 20.02
N ASN A 140 -3.13 11.33 20.80
CA ASN A 140 -2.51 10.02 20.92
C ASN A 140 -3.05 9.09 19.84
N VAL A 141 -2.14 8.40 19.15
CA VAL A 141 -2.45 7.56 17.99
C VAL A 141 -2.01 6.12 18.23
N LEU A 142 -2.80 5.14 17.81
CA LEU A 142 -2.40 3.75 17.78
C LEU A 142 -2.49 3.21 16.34
N VAL A 143 -1.43 2.52 15.88
CA VAL A 143 -1.42 1.85 14.59
C VAL A 143 -1.25 0.35 14.79
N THR A 144 -2.06 -0.47 14.10
CA THR A 144 -1.86 -1.92 14.08
C THR A 144 -0.99 -2.34 12.90
N ALA A 145 -0.45 -3.55 12.95
CA ALA A 145 0.54 -4.03 11.97
C ALA A 145 1.69 -3.03 11.79
N ALA A 146 2.22 -2.47 12.88
CA ALA A 146 3.19 -1.37 12.90
C ALA A 146 4.45 -1.65 12.08
N GLY A 147 4.82 -2.92 11.86
CA GLY A 147 5.93 -3.32 10.98
C GLY A 147 5.60 -3.30 9.48
N SER A 148 4.36 -2.95 9.07
CA SER A 148 3.98 -2.84 7.66
C SER A 148 4.38 -1.49 7.07
N THR A 149 4.50 -1.41 5.74
CA THR A 149 4.86 -0.16 5.06
C THR A 149 3.84 0.94 5.35
N CYS A 150 2.54 0.66 5.21
CA CYS A 150 1.51 1.68 5.42
C CYS A 150 1.47 2.19 6.86
N ALA A 151 1.50 1.29 7.85
CA ALA A 151 1.50 1.69 9.27
C ALA A 151 2.78 2.44 9.66
N GLY A 152 3.94 2.06 9.10
CA GLY A 152 5.19 2.79 9.31
C GLY A 152 5.15 4.22 8.76
N LEU A 153 4.55 4.43 7.59
CA LEU A 153 4.32 5.77 7.03
C LEU A 153 3.34 6.57 7.90
N LEU A 154 2.21 5.98 8.26
CA LEU A 154 1.21 6.60 9.14
C LEU A 154 1.85 7.07 10.45
N ALA A 155 2.61 6.21 11.11
CA ALA A 155 3.22 6.52 12.39
C ALA A 155 4.25 7.66 12.29
N GLN A 156 5.16 7.60 11.32
CA GLN A 156 6.16 8.64 11.11
C GLN A 156 5.51 9.99 10.75
N TRP A 157 4.49 9.96 9.87
CA TRP A 157 3.81 11.19 9.46
C TRP A 157 2.87 11.73 10.53
N ALA A 158 2.25 10.88 11.34
CA ALA A 158 1.50 11.31 12.51
C ALA A 158 2.38 12.10 13.49
N LYS A 159 3.59 11.60 13.78
CA LYS A 159 4.55 12.32 14.61
C LYS A 159 4.95 13.67 14.00
N ARG A 160 5.23 13.73 12.69
CA ARG A 160 5.54 14.99 12.01
C ARG A 160 4.38 15.99 12.05
N GLN A 161 3.15 15.51 12.08
CA GLN A 161 1.95 16.35 12.21
C GLN A 161 1.63 16.73 13.66
N GLY A 162 2.49 16.38 14.64
CA GLY A 162 2.35 16.76 16.03
C GLY A 162 1.48 15.83 16.87
N ALA A 163 1.36 14.55 16.50
CA ALA A 163 0.80 13.55 17.41
C ALA A 163 1.62 13.50 18.71
N THR A 164 0.96 13.46 19.86
CA THR A 164 1.60 13.46 21.18
C THR A 164 2.32 12.15 21.44
N GLU A 165 1.62 11.04 21.31
CA GLU A 165 2.16 9.70 21.40
C GLU A 165 1.69 8.86 20.20
N VAL A 166 2.57 7.98 19.73
CA VAL A 166 2.24 7.02 18.66
C VAL A 166 2.59 5.63 19.15
N TYR A 167 1.56 4.84 19.40
CA TYR A 167 1.67 3.43 19.76
C TYR A 167 1.63 2.56 18.51
N GLY A 168 2.41 1.47 18.49
CA GLY A 168 2.45 0.55 17.37
C GLY A 168 2.35 -0.91 17.78
N VAL A 169 1.25 -1.59 17.42
CA VAL A 169 1.10 -3.02 17.67
C VAL A 169 1.88 -3.80 16.62
N TYR A 170 2.85 -4.58 17.07
CA TYR A 170 3.69 -5.44 16.22
C TYR A 170 3.51 -6.92 16.57
N ARG A 171 3.74 -7.80 15.59
CA ARG A 171 3.72 -9.26 15.77
C ARG A 171 5.11 -9.88 15.84
N SER A 172 6.06 -9.36 15.08
CA SER A 172 7.41 -9.91 15.00
C SER A 172 8.41 -9.04 15.74
N ALA A 173 9.11 -9.62 16.74
CA ALA A 173 10.12 -8.93 17.53
C ALA A 173 11.29 -8.36 16.69
N GLN A 174 11.53 -8.90 15.50
CA GLN A 174 12.52 -8.38 14.55
C GLN A 174 12.21 -6.94 14.08
N ARG A 175 10.96 -6.48 14.25
CA ARG A 175 10.54 -5.11 13.92
C ARG A 175 10.80 -4.09 15.04
N LEU A 176 11.06 -4.58 16.25
CA LEU A 176 11.19 -3.72 17.45
C LEU A 176 12.25 -2.63 17.30
N PRO A 177 13.48 -2.91 16.82
CA PRO A 177 14.49 -1.85 16.67
C PRO A 177 14.03 -0.70 15.78
N ALA A 178 13.45 -1.00 14.61
CA ALA A 178 12.98 0.02 13.66
C ALA A 178 11.80 0.84 14.21
N LEU A 179 10.92 0.22 15.01
CA LEU A 179 9.83 0.94 15.68
C LEU A 179 10.37 1.92 16.72
N LEU A 180 11.31 1.49 17.55
CA LEU A 180 11.95 2.34 18.56
C LEU A 180 12.73 3.50 17.92
N GLU A 181 13.50 3.23 16.87
CA GLU A 181 14.22 4.24 16.08
C GLU A 181 13.28 5.30 15.50
N SER A 182 12.11 4.88 15.03
CA SER A 182 11.06 5.78 14.55
C SER A 182 10.33 6.51 15.68
N GLY A 183 10.70 6.27 16.95
CA GLY A 183 10.10 6.86 18.15
C GLY A 183 8.64 6.43 18.37
N ILE A 184 8.29 5.23 17.94
CA ILE A 184 6.99 4.60 18.16
C ILE A 184 7.07 3.83 19.49
N ILE A 185 6.03 3.90 20.30
CA ILE A 185 5.89 3.12 21.54
C ILE A 185 5.41 1.72 21.14
N PRO A 186 6.27 0.68 21.21
CA PRO A 186 5.92 -0.62 20.68
C PRO A 186 5.05 -1.42 21.67
N LEU A 187 4.02 -2.06 21.13
CA LEU A 187 3.14 -2.97 21.84
C LEU A 187 3.21 -4.35 21.18
N SER A 188 3.57 -5.38 21.94
CA SER A 188 3.50 -6.76 21.42
C SER A 188 2.06 -7.15 21.12
N GLY A 189 1.81 -7.77 19.96
CA GLY A 189 0.49 -8.28 19.61
C GLY A 189 -0.02 -9.38 20.55
N ASP A 190 0.87 -9.99 21.32
CA ASP A 190 0.54 -11.02 22.33
C ASP A 190 0.23 -10.43 23.71
N ASP A 191 0.42 -9.12 23.91
CA ASP A 191 0.17 -8.43 25.19
C ASP A 191 -1.16 -7.67 25.13
N GLU A 192 -2.26 -8.42 25.25
CA GLU A 192 -3.62 -7.87 25.22
C GLU A 192 -3.86 -6.82 26.30
N HIS A 193 -3.24 -6.97 27.49
CA HIS A 193 -3.41 -6.04 28.59
C HIS A 193 -2.84 -4.66 28.26
N ARG A 194 -1.60 -4.61 27.74
CA ARG A 194 -0.97 -3.33 27.33
C ARG A 194 -1.66 -2.71 26.12
N ILE A 195 -2.18 -3.51 25.21
CA ILE A 195 -2.97 -3.03 24.06
C ILE A 195 -4.27 -2.39 24.55
N ALA A 196 -4.99 -3.06 25.46
CA ALA A 196 -6.21 -2.55 26.05
C ALA A 196 -5.98 -1.24 26.83
N GLU A 197 -4.91 -1.18 27.62
CA GLU A 197 -4.50 0.04 28.34
C GLU A 197 -4.19 1.19 27.38
N ALA A 198 -3.44 0.95 26.31
CA ALA A 198 -3.14 1.94 25.29
C ALA A 198 -4.40 2.38 24.53
N ALA A 199 -5.30 1.46 24.20
CA ALA A 199 -6.57 1.77 23.55
C ALA A 199 -7.42 2.74 24.39
N GLY A 200 -7.38 2.64 25.73
CA GLY A 200 -8.05 3.57 26.64
C GLY A 200 -7.44 4.98 26.68
N LYS A 201 -6.25 5.18 26.12
CA LYS A 201 -5.52 6.47 26.15
C LYS A 201 -5.44 7.17 24.78
N VAL A 202 -5.80 6.49 23.70
CA VAL A 202 -5.66 7.05 22.35
C VAL A 202 -6.94 7.71 21.87
N ASP A 203 -6.77 8.66 20.97
CA ASP A 203 -7.85 9.40 20.32
C ASP A 203 -8.21 8.80 18.97
N VAL A 204 -7.23 8.19 18.28
CA VAL A 204 -7.41 7.59 16.95
C VAL A 204 -6.64 6.27 16.85
N VAL A 205 -7.34 5.24 16.38
CA VAL A 205 -6.72 3.96 16.00
C VAL A 205 -6.79 3.81 14.47
N PHE A 206 -5.66 3.57 13.83
CA PHE A 206 -5.60 3.14 12.42
C PHE A 206 -5.35 1.63 12.38
N ASP A 207 -6.39 0.88 12.00
CA ASP A 207 -6.35 -0.58 12.03
C ASP A 207 -6.28 -1.22 10.63
N ALA A 208 -5.23 -2.05 10.45
CA ALA A 208 -5.03 -2.87 9.26
C ALA A 208 -5.38 -4.35 9.47
N VAL A 209 -5.62 -4.77 10.71
CA VAL A 209 -5.68 -6.20 11.09
C VAL A 209 -7.11 -6.73 11.15
N GLY A 210 -8.01 -5.99 11.78
CA GLY A 210 -9.37 -6.48 12.06
C GLY A 210 -9.40 -7.58 13.14
N GLY A 211 -10.46 -8.38 13.13
CA GLY A 211 -10.64 -9.55 13.99
C GLY A 211 -10.63 -9.23 15.49
N GLU A 212 -10.13 -10.15 16.31
CA GLU A 212 -10.11 -10.02 17.76
C GLU A 212 -9.30 -8.83 18.26
N LEU A 213 -8.21 -8.47 17.55
CA LEU A 213 -7.40 -7.30 17.91
C LEU A 213 -8.21 -6.01 17.79
N ALA A 214 -8.93 -5.82 16.68
CA ALA A 214 -9.78 -4.64 16.50
C ALA A 214 -10.95 -4.65 17.51
N THR A 215 -11.54 -5.81 17.80
CA THR A 215 -12.57 -5.96 18.83
C THR A 215 -12.06 -5.58 20.20
N LEU A 216 -10.87 -6.08 20.60
CA LEU A 216 -10.23 -5.73 21.87
C LEU A 216 -10.05 -4.21 22.01
N MET A 217 -9.52 -3.55 20.97
CA MET A 217 -9.32 -2.11 21.00
C MET A 217 -10.66 -1.36 21.10
N LEU A 218 -11.68 -1.74 20.32
CA LEU A 218 -13.00 -1.13 20.37
C LEU A 218 -13.65 -1.23 21.75
N ASP A 219 -13.47 -2.35 22.44
CA ASP A 219 -14.02 -2.57 23.78
C ASP A 219 -13.39 -1.66 24.84
N HIS A 220 -12.16 -1.14 24.59
CA HIS A 220 -11.42 -0.30 25.54
C HIS A 220 -11.30 1.18 25.11
N LEU A 221 -11.64 1.53 23.86
CA LEU A 221 -11.61 2.91 23.39
C LEU A 221 -12.52 3.82 24.23
N ASN A 222 -12.08 5.07 24.43
CA ASN A 222 -12.92 6.12 25.00
C ASN A 222 -14.04 6.51 24.01
N GLN A 223 -15.13 7.07 24.53
CA GLN A 223 -16.32 7.42 23.72
C GLN A 223 -16.03 8.41 22.57
N ASN A 224 -15.03 9.27 22.70
CA ASN A 224 -14.66 10.25 21.69
C ASN A 224 -13.52 9.77 20.77
N ALA A 225 -13.03 8.55 20.98
CA ALA A 225 -11.98 7.98 20.15
C ALA A 225 -12.56 7.36 18.88
N GLU A 226 -11.77 7.33 17.81
CA GLU A 226 -12.16 6.78 16.52
C GLU A 226 -11.30 5.57 16.16
N LEU A 227 -11.92 4.52 15.64
CA LEU A 227 -11.21 3.44 14.98
C LEU A 227 -11.42 3.53 13.47
N VAL A 228 -10.32 3.68 12.74
CA VAL A 228 -10.28 3.72 11.28
C VAL A 228 -9.75 2.39 10.76
N SER A 229 -10.63 1.57 10.22
CA SER A 229 -10.26 0.30 9.58
C SER A 229 -9.90 0.52 8.12
N TYR A 230 -8.63 0.28 7.75
CA TYR A 230 -8.14 0.40 6.37
C TYR A 230 -7.63 -0.91 5.78
N GLY A 231 -7.68 -1.99 6.55
CA GLY A 231 -7.29 -3.33 6.12
C GLY A 231 -7.98 -4.42 6.92
N LEU A 232 -7.78 -5.66 6.50
CA LEU A 232 -8.33 -6.84 7.16
C LEU A 232 -7.33 -8.00 7.06
N LEU A 233 -6.11 -7.78 7.56
CA LEU A 233 -5.00 -8.74 7.43
C LEU A 233 -5.27 -10.06 8.17
N SER A 234 -6.12 -10.06 9.21
CA SER A 234 -6.58 -11.30 9.87
C SER A 234 -7.56 -12.12 9.03
N GLY A 235 -8.18 -11.51 8.00
CA GLY A 235 -9.29 -12.10 7.26
C GLY A 235 -10.60 -12.22 8.05
N LYS A 236 -10.64 -11.73 9.30
CA LYS A 236 -11.78 -11.87 10.21
C LYS A 236 -12.47 -10.52 10.44
N ALA A 237 -13.79 -10.54 10.39
CA ALA A 237 -14.61 -9.40 10.80
C ALA A 237 -14.42 -9.07 12.29
N PHE A 238 -14.78 -7.88 12.69
CA PHE A 238 -14.75 -7.41 14.07
C PHE A 238 -16.02 -6.62 14.38
N SER A 239 -16.39 -6.55 15.66
CA SER A 239 -17.50 -5.74 16.15
C SER A 239 -17.30 -5.38 17.62
N PRO A 240 -17.75 -4.18 18.06
CA PRO A 240 -17.70 -3.83 19.47
C PRO A 240 -18.64 -4.72 20.30
N ARG A 241 -18.17 -5.15 21.44
CA ARG A 241 -18.96 -5.92 22.43
C ARG A 241 -19.55 -4.96 23.47
N GLY A 242 -20.59 -4.23 23.09
CA GLY A 242 -21.38 -3.44 24.05
C GLY A 242 -21.09 -1.95 24.15
N LYS A 243 -20.25 -1.36 23.32
CA LYS A 243 -20.05 0.10 23.21
C LYS A 243 -20.58 0.62 21.88
N ASN A 244 -21.19 1.81 21.90
CA ASN A 244 -21.62 2.54 20.68
C ASN A 244 -20.45 3.29 20.01
N ILE A 245 -19.32 2.62 19.81
CA ILE A 245 -18.20 3.18 19.06
C ILE A 245 -18.29 2.64 17.64
N THR A 246 -18.40 3.55 16.68
CA THR A 246 -18.49 3.20 15.26
C THR A 246 -17.10 3.14 14.66
N ALA A 247 -16.71 1.98 14.17
CA ALA A 247 -15.52 1.86 13.35
C ALA A 247 -15.78 2.50 11.97
N GLN A 248 -14.92 3.41 11.58
CA GLN A 248 -14.96 4.04 10.26
C GLN A 248 -14.13 3.24 9.27
N ARG A 249 -14.67 3.00 8.09
CA ARG A 249 -13.92 2.33 7.01
C ARG A 249 -13.20 3.37 6.16
N PHE A 250 -11.93 3.10 5.88
CA PHE A 250 -11.16 3.78 4.84
C PHE A 250 -10.80 2.81 3.73
N HIS A 251 -11.04 3.21 2.49
CA HIS A 251 -10.60 2.47 1.33
C HIS A 251 -10.14 3.44 0.23
N LEU A 252 -8.88 3.32 -0.18
CA LEU A 252 -8.25 4.26 -1.12
C LEU A 252 -9.04 4.42 -2.42
N ARG A 253 -9.52 3.32 -2.99
CA ARG A 253 -10.29 3.37 -4.26
C ARG A 253 -11.60 4.12 -4.15
N ASP A 254 -12.28 4.04 -3.01
CA ASP A 254 -13.54 4.74 -2.80
C ASP A 254 -13.31 6.26 -2.79
N THR A 255 -12.21 6.70 -2.15
CA THR A 255 -11.79 8.11 -2.17
C THR A 255 -11.43 8.56 -3.60
N LEU A 256 -10.61 7.79 -4.31
CA LEU A 256 -10.18 8.15 -5.66
C LEU A 256 -11.32 8.10 -6.69
N ALA A 257 -12.36 7.30 -6.45
CA ALA A 257 -13.50 7.20 -7.36
C ALA A 257 -14.32 8.50 -7.44
N VAL A 258 -14.31 9.28 -6.35
CA VAL A 258 -15.07 10.54 -6.24
C VAL A 258 -14.19 11.80 -6.35
N THR A 259 -12.87 11.64 -6.42
CA THR A 259 -11.93 12.75 -6.51
C THR A 259 -11.56 13.03 -7.97
N PRO A 260 -11.61 14.28 -8.45
CA PRO A 260 -11.15 14.65 -9.78
C PRO A 260 -9.68 14.25 -10.00
N VAL A 261 -9.36 13.78 -11.21
CA VAL A 261 -8.02 13.28 -11.54
C VAL A 261 -6.93 14.32 -11.29
N ALA A 262 -7.13 15.56 -11.74
CA ALA A 262 -6.17 16.64 -11.56
C ALA A 262 -5.89 16.94 -10.07
N GLU A 263 -6.91 16.80 -9.22
CA GLU A 263 -6.75 17.02 -7.79
C GLU A 263 -5.85 15.94 -7.15
N TRP A 264 -6.17 14.65 -7.36
CA TRP A 264 -5.37 13.60 -6.73
C TRP A 264 -3.97 13.49 -7.33
N GLN A 265 -3.76 13.81 -8.60
CA GLN A 265 -2.42 13.93 -9.17
C GLN A 265 -1.61 15.05 -8.52
N GLY A 266 -2.24 16.17 -8.20
CA GLY A 266 -1.60 17.29 -7.50
C GLY A 266 -1.08 16.92 -6.11
N TRP A 267 -1.70 15.95 -5.44
CA TRP A 267 -1.23 15.46 -4.14
C TRP A 267 0.17 14.85 -4.18
N PHE A 268 0.57 14.31 -5.33
CA PHE A 268 1.90 13.71 -5.49
C PHE A 268 3.04 14.72 -5.39
N ILE A 269 2.79 16.01 -5.61
CA ILE A 269 3.82 17.05 -5.42
C ILE A 269 4.30 17.00 -3.96
N SER A 270 3.39 17.06 -3.00
CA SER A 270 3.71 16.98 -1.57
C SER A 270 4.14 15.58 -1.13
N LEU A 271 3.57 14.53 -1.75
CA LEU A 271 3.91 13.15 -1.41
C LEU A 271 5.36 12.80 -1.77
N TRP A 272 5.88 13.26 -2.90
CA TRP A 272 7.28 13.01 -3.27
C TRP A 272 8.25 13.61 -2.26
N GLU A 273 8.05 14.87 -1.85
CA GLU A 273 8.87 15.52 -0.84
C GLU A 273 8.82 14.78 0.50
N LEU A 274 7.62 14.40 0.91
CA LEU A 274 7.43 13.68 2.16
C LEU A 274 8.08 12.29 2.15
N LEU A 275 7.97 11.57 1.03
CA LEU A 275 8.57 10.25 0.85
C LEU A 275 10.10 10.29 0.87
N LEU A 276 10.73 11.30 0.23
CA LEU A 276 12.19 11.49 0.24
C LEU A 276 12.75 11.70 1.65
N GLN A 277 11.94 12.20 2.57
CA GLN A 277 12.29 12.46 3.95
C GLN A 277 11.86 11.35 4.93
N THR A 278 11.24 10.29 4.42
CA THR A 278 10.65 9.23 5.26
C THR A 278 11.50 7.98 5.20
N GLN A 279 11.86 7.45 6.36
CA GLN A 279 12.57 6.17 6.45
C GLN A 279 11.66 5.03 5.99
N GLN A 280 12.15 4.23 5.07
CA GLN A 280 11.46 3.06 4.55
C GLN A 280 12.40 1.86 4.52
N PRO A 281 11.84 0.63 4.60
CA PRO A 281 12.64 -0.58 4.42
C PRO A 281 13.36 -0.58 3.08
N ASP A 282 14.59 -1.07 3.06
CA ASP A 282 15.35 -1.29 1.83
C ASP A 282 14.59 -2.20 0.86
N ALA A 283 14.85 -2.02 -0.42
CA ALA A 283 14.33 -2.90 -1.45
C ALA A 283 15.11 -4.22 -1.51
N ALA A 284 14.40 -5.31 -1.79
CA ALA A 284 14.97 -6.56 -2.26
C ALA A 284 14.47 -6.79 -3.69
N VAL A 285 15.37 -6.59 -4.66
CA VAL A 285 15.03 -6.61 -6.07
C VAL A 285 15.16 -8.04 -6.62
N TYR A 286 14.11 -8.50 -7.30
CA TYR A 286 14.04 -9.78 -7.99
C TYR A 286 13.69 -9.55 -9.47
N ALA A 287 14.33 -10.26 -10.37
CA ALA A 287 13.90 -10.26 -11.76
C ALA A 287 12.45 -10.80 -11.88
N LEU A 288 11.70 -10.38 -12.88
CA LEU A 288 10.30 -10.82 -13.06
C LEU A 288 10.17 -12.35 -13.06
N LYS A 289 11.12 -13.08 -13.64
CA LYS A 289 11.17 -14.56 -13.62
C LYS A 289 11.34 -15.17 -12.22
N GLU A 290 11.83 -14.38 -11.26
CA GLU A 290 12.08 -14.79 -9.87
C GLU A 290 10.91 -14.39 -8.95
N TRP A 291 9.75 -14.10 -9.50
CA TRP A 291 8.58 -13.62 -8.78
C TRP A 291 8.17 -14.51 -7.58
N ARG A 292 8.41 -15.85 -7.69
CA ARG A 292 8.11 -16.75 -6.57
C ARG A 292 9.00 -16.47 -5.35
N GLN A 293 10.26 -16.12 -5.57
CA GLN A 293 11.19 -15.73 -4.50
C GLN A 293 10.76 -14.39 -3.88
N ALA A 294 10.29 -13.44 -4.70
CA ALA A 294 9.73 -12.19 -4.21
C ALA A 294 8.47 -12.42 -3.35
N LEU A 295 7.57 -13.34 -3.73
CA LEU A 295 6.42 -13.73 -2.92
C LEU A 295 6.84 -14.46 -1.64
N ALA A 296 7.84 -15.34 -1.69
CA ALA A 296 8.37 -16.01 -0.50
C ALA A 296 8.89 -15.01 0.52
N LEU A 297 9.73 -14.04 0.10
CA LEU A 297 10.15 -12.93 0.96
C LEU A 297 8.96 -12.12 1.47
N PHE A 298 7.96 -11.84 0.62
CA PHE A 298 6.78 -11.10 1.04
C PHE A 298 6.02 -11.80 2.19
N ARG A 299 5.97 -13.13 2.20
CA ARG A 299 5.30 -13.94 3.22
C ARG A 299 6.15 -14.17 4.48
N GLU A 300 7.46 -13.92 4.41
CA GLU A 300 8.37 -14.11 5.54
C GLU A 300 7.97 -13.23 6.74
N PRO A 301 7.71 -13.84 7.91
CA PRO A 301 7.42 -13.07 9.12
C PRO A 301 8.60 -12.18 9.52
N GLY A 302 8.34 -10.92 9.83
CA GLY A 302 9.39 -9.99 10.28
C GLY A 302 10.39 -9.56 9.19
N ARG A 303 10.14 -9.82 7.91
CA ARG A 303 11.03 -9.41 6.81
C ARG A 303 11.47 -7.96 6.95
N GLN A 304 12.75 -7.69 6.76
CA GLN A 304 13.36 -6.37 6.89
C GLN A 304 13.36 -5.57 5.57
N ARG A 305 13.20 -6.24 4.44
CA ARG A 305 13.24 -5.62 3.12
C ARG A 305 11.89 -5.74 2.39
N LYS A 306 11.63 -4.80 1.50
CA LYS A 306 10.44 -4.78 0.64
C LYS A 306 10.76 -5.47 -0.68
N PRO A 307 10.07 -6.56 -1.07
CA PRO A 307 10.29 -7.16 -2.38
C PRO A 307 9.79 -6.26 -3.50
N LEU A 308 10.63 -6.08 -4.52
CA LEU A 308 10.34 -5.41 -5.79
C LEU A 308 10.63 -6.37 -6.94
N LEU A 309 9.75 -6.37 -7.92
CA LEU A 309 9.96 -7.02 -9.21
C LEU A 309 10.61 -6.04 -10.17
N LYS A 310 11.74 -6.43 -10.77
CA LYS A 310 12.38 -5.75 -11.90
C LYS A 310 11.80 -6.32 -13.19
N LEU A 311 11.20 -5.47 -14.03
CA LEU A 311 10.32 -5.83 -15.14
C LEU A 311 11.00 -5.68 -16.52
#